data_db0c6773c8cb1205c77ec67eb5fe0604
#
_entry.id   db0c6773c8cb1205c77ec67eb5fe0604
#
_cell.length_a   1.000
_cell.length_b   1.000
_cell.length_c   1.000
_cell.angle_alpha   90.00
_cell.angle_beta   90.00
_cell.angle_gamma   90.00
#
_symmetry.space_group_name_H-M   'P 1'
#
loop_
_entity.id
_entity.type
_entity.pdbx_description
1 polymer ?
#
loop_
_entity_poly.entity_id
_entity_poly.type
_entity_poly.pdbx_seq_one_letter_code
_entity_poly.pdbx_strand_id
1 'polypeptide(L)'
;ENKNVVMTVVVEKKQSVSQPGVGSSQNTTGNGSQNTLDTNTVSIIDERKDKLKPGTLFEAGGMRYKVTGSLTAEFVKPCKKTNSKINIPAEVSCSGKKLKVTSIASKACLNNKNLKSVTIGKSVIRIGTKAFQGCRKLKVVHLKSSQVKKIGSAAFKKIHKKAVIKVPAKKLRYYKKLFKGKGLSKAAVIKK
;
A
#
# COMPACT_ATOMS: atom_id res chain seq x y z
N GLU A 1 -1.59 -24.34 -6.41
CA GLU A 1 -2.99 -23.85 -6.49
C GLU A 1 -2.98 -22.32 -6.59
N ASN A 2 -3.30 -21.82 -7.77
CA ASN A 2 -3.42 -20.38 -8.06
C ASN A 2 -4.77 -19.87 -7.48
N LYS A 3 -4.72 -19.15 -6.37
CA LYS A 3 -5.88 -18.38 -5.90
C LYS A 3 -5.90 -17.04 -6.61
N ASN A 4 -6.76 -16.93 -7.61
CA ASN A 4 -7.15 -15.66 -8.24
C ASN A 4 -7.75 -14.73 -7.18
N VAL A 5 -7.05 -13.66 -6.84
CA VAL A 5 -7.58 -12.58 -6.01
C VAL A 5 -8.32 -11.62 -6.93
N VAL A 6 -9.63 -11.66 -6.88
CA VAL A 6 -10.51 -10.69 -7.55
C VAL A 6 -10.35 -9.34 -6.84
N MET A 7 -9.86 -8.34 -7.56
CA MET A 7 -9.76 -6.97 -7.06
C MET A 7 -11.04 -6.21 -7.38
N THR A 8 -11.76 -5.79 -6.35
CA THR A 8 -12.87 -4.84 -6.50
C THR A 8 -12.31 -3.42 -6.44
N VAL A 9 -12.34 -2.73 -7.56
CA VAL A 9 -12.01 -1.30 -7.62
C VAL A 9 -13.31 -0.53 -7.37
N VAL A 10 -13.43 0.13 -6.23
CA VAL A 10 -14.52 1.06 -5.96
C VAL A 10 -14.16 2.40 -6.60
N VAL A 11 -14.81 2.71 -7.71
CA VAL A 11 -14.75 4.02 -8.36
C VAL A 11 -15.95 4.83 -7.86
N GLU A 12 -15.73 5.81 -7.01
CA GLU A 12 -16.78 6.80 -6.69
C GLU A 12 -16.99 7.70 -7.90
N LYS A 13 -18.15 7.55 -8.56
CA LYS A 13 -18.64 8.49 -9.58
C LYS A 13 -19.18 9.74 -8.89
N LYS A 14 -18.55 10.88 -9.10
CA LYS A 14 -19.21 12.18 -8.92
C LYS A 14 -20.24 12.35 -10.01
N GLN A 15 -21.52 12.36 -9.65
CA GLN A 15 -22.60 12.80 -10.53
C GLN A 15 -22.54 14.31 -10.73
N SER A 16 -22.40 14.75 -11.96
CA SER A 16 -22.74 16.11 -12.36
C SER A 16 -24.12 16.07 -13.03
N VAL A 17 -25.07 16.73 -12.39
CA VAL A 17 -26.42 16.97 -12.90
C VAL A 17 -26.35 18.09 -13.91
N SER A 18 -26.94 17.90 -15.10
CA SER A 18 -27.44 18.99 -15.94
C SER A 18 -28.61 18.49 -16.78
N GLN A 19 -29.66 19.24 -16.72
CA GLN A 19 -30.99 19.04 -17.27
C GLN A 19 -31.14 19.40 -18.75
N PRO A 20 -32.34 19.19 -19.35
CA PRO A 20 -32.51 18.73 -20.71
C PRO A 20 -32.90 19.84 -21.71
N GLY A 21 -32.62 19.59 -22.97
CA GLY A 21 -33.11 20.41 -24.09
C GLY A 21 -33.78 19.56 -25.15
N VAL A 22 -34.98 19.96 -25.48
CA VAL A 22 -35.99 19.40 -26.35
C VAL A 22 -35.66 19.62 -27.84
N GLY A 23 -36.17 18.72 -28.76
CA GLY A 23 -36.37 19.03 -30.17
C GLY A 23 -36.06 17.88 -31.12
N SER A 24 -36.96 17.10 -31.45
CA SER A 24 -37.85 16.88 -32.60
C SER A 24 -37.19 16.52 -33.95
N SER A 25 -37.67 15.37 -34.44
CA SER A 25 -38.14 14.99 -35.81
C SER A 25 -37.18 14.48 -36.88
N GLN A 26 -37.51 13.28 -37.28
CA GLN A 26 -37.92 12.68 -38.58
C GLN A 26 -36.83 12.07 -39.48
N ASN A 27 -37.03 10.76 -39.62
CA ASN A 27 -37.24 9.91 -40.81
C ASN A 27 -36.28 10.01 -42.00
N THR A 28 -35.70 8.90 -42.45
CA THR A 28 -36.12 8.12 -43.60
C THR A 28 -35.24 6.89 -43.85
N THR A 29 -35.87 5.85 -44.25
CA THR A 29 -35.52 4.56 -44.88
C THR A 29 -34.34 4.53 -45.84
N GLY A 30 -33.66 3.36 -45.88
CA GLY A 30 -32.80 2.98 -47.01
C GLY A 30 -31.84 1.82 -46.77
N ASN A 31 -32.34 0.65 -46.92
CA ASN A 31 -31.86 -0.60 -47.53
C ASN A 31 -30.36 -0.80 -47.81
N GLY A 32 -29.86 -1.93 -47.37
CA GLY A 32 -29.13 -2.89 -48.18
C GLY A 32 -27.59 -2.86 -48.15
N SER A 33 -27.12 -3.93 -47.73
CA SER A 33 -26.02 -4.71 -48.33
C SER A 33 -24.88 -5.08 -47.39
N GLN A 34 -24.68 -6.35 -47.34
CA GLN A 34 -23.56 -7.09 -46.76
C GLN A 34 -22.22 -6.50 -47.18
N ASN A 35 -21.29 -6.41 -46.24
CA ASN A 35 -19.92 -6.83 -46.53
C ASN A 35 -19.10 -7.11 -45.29
N THR A 36 -18.73 -8.38 -45.24
CA THR A 36 -17.40 -8.94 -44.91
C THR A 36 -16.60 -8.32 -43.76
N LEU A 37 -16.42 -9.16 -42.79
CA LEU A 37 -15.34 -9.23 -41.82
C LEU A 37 -14.02 -8.69 -42.36
N ASP A 38 -13.57 -7.57 -41.81
CA ASP A 38 -12.16 -7.29 -41.70
C ASP A 38 -11.76 -7.27 -40.22
N THR A 39 -11.35 -8.46 -39.79
CA THR A 39 -10.63 -8.69 -38.56
C THR A 39 -9.23 -8.09 -38.70
N ASN A 40 -9.10 -6.83 -38.45
CA ASN A 40 -7.83 -6.23 -38.08
C ASN A 40 -8.03 -5.02 -37.18
N THR A 41 -8.79 -5.23 -36.10
CA THR A 41 -8.75 -4.31 -34.97
C THR A 41 -7.44 -4.56 -34.25
N VAL A 42 -6.36 -3.98 -34.73
CA VAL A 42 -5.19 -3.72 -33.92
C VAL A 42 -5.69 -2.85 -32.78
N SER A 43 -5.96 -3.47 -31.66
CA SER A 43 -6.18 -2.74 -30.42
C SER A 43 -4.90 -1.95 -30.17
N ILE A 44 -4.92 -0.68 -30.57
CA ILE A 44 -3.93 0.29 -30.10
C ILE A 44 -4.12 0.33 -28.60
N ILE A 45 -3.36 -0.49 -27.89
CA ILE A 45 -3.23 -0.39 -26.44
C ILE A 45 -2.66 1.00 -26.20
N ASP A 46 -3.53 1.91 -25.80
CA ASP A 46 -3.10 3.24 -25.37
C ASP A 46 -2.23 3.05 -24.12
N GLU A 47 -0.93 2.97 -24.33
CA GLU A 47 0.09 2.83 -23.28
C GLU A 47 -0.02 3.92 -22.21
N ARG A 48 -0.79 4.99 -22.46
CA ARG A 48 -1.08 6.07 -21.52
C ARG A 48 -2.15 5.70 -20.49
N LYS A 49 -3.05 4.74 -20.79
CA LYS A 49 -4.11 4.31 -19.87
C LYS A 49 -3.62 3.40 -18.74
N ASP A 50 -2.44 2.82 -18.89
CA ASP A 50 -1.93 1.77 -18.00
C ASP A 50 -0.92 2.28 -16.95
N LYS A 51 -0.73 3.59 -16.85
CA LYS A 51 0.10 4.21 -15.80
C LYS A 51 -0.70 4.35 -14.52
N LEU A 52 -0.35 3.57 -13.51
CA LEU A 52 -0.83 3.77 -12.14
C LEU A 52 -0.48 5.19 -11.68
N LYS A 53 -1.51 6.02 -11.48
CA LYS A 53 -1.31 7.42 -11.07
C LYS A 53 -0.83 7.46 -9.62
N PRO A 54 0.24 8.24 -9.29
CA PRO A 54 0.60 8.52 -7.90
C PRO A 54 -0.60 9.07 -7.13
N GLY A 55 -0.77 8.62 -5.89
CA GLY A 55 -1.94 8.96 -5.07
C GLY A 55 -3.07 7.93 -5.11
N THR A 56 -3.12 7.04 -6.11
CA THR A 56 -4.14 5.98 -6.19
C THR A 56 -4.06 5.08 -4.96
N LEU A 57 -5.21 4.88 -4.30
CA LEU A 57 -5.36 3.96 -3.19
C LEU A 57 -5.84 2.60 -3.70
N PHE A 58 -5.28 1.52 -3.16
CA PHE A 58 -5.71 0.15 -3.47
C PHE A 58 -5.53 -0.76 -2.27
N GLU A 59 -6.17 -1.92 -2.30
CA GLU A 59 -6.09 -2.92 -1.24
C GLU A 59 -5.45 -4.20 -1.77
N ALA A 60 -4.56 -4.78 -0.98
CA ALA A 60 -3.93 -6.06 -1.26
C ALA A 60 -3.63 -6.78 0.06
N GLY A 61 -3.98 -8.09 0.14
CA GLY A 61 -3.71 -8.90 1.33
C GLY A 61 -4.29 -8.33 2.63
N GLY A 62 -5.47 -7.68 2.58
CA GLY A 62 -6.11 -7.05 3.74
C GLY A 62 -5.41 -5.79 4.24
N MET A 63 -4.60 -5.17 3.40
CA MET A 63 -3.86 -3.94 3.69
C MET A 63 -4.13 -2.90 2.62
N ARG A 64 -4.20 -1.63 3.03
CA ARG A 64 -4.37 -0.49 2.12
C ARG A 64 -3.03 0.13 1.79
N TYR A 65 -2.83 0.37 0.52
CA TYR A 65 -1.62 0.97 -0.05
C TYR A 65 -1.97 2.21 -0.86
N LYS A 66 -0.97 3.05 -1.09
CA LYS A 66 -1.03 4.21 -1.98
C LYS A 66 0.10 4.13 -2.99
N VAL A 67 -0.19 4.29 -4.26
CA VAL A 67 0.81 4.42 -5.32
C VAL A 67 1.61 5.70 -5.09
N THR A 68 2.94 5.61 -5.08
CA THR A 68 3.84 6.76 -4.85
C THR A 68 4.70 7.11 -6.05
N GLY A 69 4.76 6.21 -7.02
CA GLY A 69 5.49 6.37 -8.28
C GLY A 69 5.14 5.23 -9.21
N SER A 70 5.76 5.16 -10.39
CA SER A 70 5.43 4.18 -11.44
C SER A 70 5.44 2.73 -10.97
N LEU A 71 6.40 2.35 -10.11
CA LEU A 71 6.55 0.99 -9.57
C LEU A 71 6.77 0.99 -8.05
N THR A 72 6.24 1.98 -7.34
CA THR A 72 6.41 2.11 -5.89
C THR A 72 5.09 2.37 -5.18
N ALA A 73 4.98 1.85 -3.96
CA ALA A 73 3.82 2.03 -3.09
C ALA A 73 4.23 2.35 -1.65
N GLU A 74 3.31 3.00 -0.95
CA GLU A 74 3.35 3.24 0.49
C GLU A 74 2.31 2.37 1.19
N PHE A 75 2.69 1.66 2.24
CA PHE A 75 1.74 1.02 3.14
C PHE A 75 1.02 2.09 3.96
N VAL A 76 -0.30 2.20 3.81
CA VAL A 76 -1.12 3.24 4.47
C VAL A 76 -1.64 2.76 5.81
N LYS A 77 -2.36 1.64 5.84
CA LYS A 77 -2.94 1.05 7.05
C LYS A 77 -3.46 -0.37 6.80
N PRO A 78 -3.65 -1.20 7.84
CA PRO A 78 -4.41 -2.44 7.71
C PRO A 78 -5.89 -2.13 7.50
N CYS A 79 -6.59 -2.94 6.71
CA CYS A 79 -8.04 -2.80 6.49
C CYS A 79 -8.81 -3.11 7.79
N LYS A 80 -8.34 -4.06 8.59
CA LYS A 80 -8.92 -4.43 9.89
C LYS A 80 -7.93 -4.16 11.02
N LYS A 81 -8.35 -3.44 12.07
CA LYS A 81 -7.52 -3.19 13.28
C LYS A 81 -7.46 -4.39 14.23
N THR A 82 -8.17 -5.47 13.95
CA THR A 82 -8.18 -6.71 14.75
C THR A 82 -6.96 -7.58 14.53
N ASN A 83 -6.19 -7.34 13.46
CA ASN A 83 -5.03 -8.13 13.12
C ASN A 83 -3.96 -8.07 14.22
N SER A 84 -3.64 -9.23 14.80
CA SER A 84 -2.56 -9.36 15.78
C SER A 84 -1.17 -9.44 15.15
N LYS A 85 -1.11 -9.83 13.87
CA LYS A 85 0.11 -9.89 13.07
C LYS A 85 -0.09 -9.13 11.77
N ILE A 86 0.86 -8.29 11.39
CA ILE A 86 0.87 -7.54 10.12
C ILE A 86 2.14 -7.91 9.38
N ASN A 87 1.99 -8.31 8.12
CA ASN A 87 3.10 -8.51 7.20
C ASN A 87 3.04 -7.46 6.10
N ILE A 88 3.99 -6.52 6.13
CA ILE A 88 4.19 -5.53 5.07
C ILE A 88 5.18 -6.15 4.09
N PRO A 89 4.75 -6.62 2.92
CA PRO A 89 5.63 -7.33 1.99
C PRO A 89 6.65 -6.38 1.35
N ALA A 90 7.62 -6.94 0.65
CA ALA A 90 8.56 -6.15 -0.16
C ALA A 90 7.90 -5.55 -1.39
N GLU A 91 6.93 -6.27 -1.95
CA GLU A 91 6.22 -5.92 -3.18
C GLU A 91 4.74 -6.27 -3.03
N VAL A 92 3.90 -5.54 -3.74
CA VAL A 92 2.45 -5.76 -3.86
C VAL A 92 2.03 -5.65 -5.32
N SER A 93 0.99 -6.37 -5.71
CA SER A 93 0.42 -6.26 -7.05
C SER A 93 -0.73 -5.27 -7.06
N CYS A 94 -0.79 -4.44 -8.10
CA CYS A 94 -1.89 -3.52 -8.39
C CYS A 94 -2.07 -3.47 -9.90
N SER A 95 -3.26 -3.80 -10.41
CA SER A 95 -3.56 -3.81 -11.86
C SER A 95 -2.48 -4.54 -12.68
N GLY A 96 -2.15 -5.78 -12.30
CA GLY A 96 -1.14 -6.59 -12.99
C GLY A 96 0.31 -6.17 -12.79
N LYS A 97 0.58 -5.00 -12.19
CA LYS A 97 1.95 -4.49 -11.98
C LYS A 97 2.44 -4.76 -10.55
N LYS A 98 3.71 -5.15 -10.42
CA LYS A 98 4.39 -5.31 -9.12
C LYS A 98 4.98 -3.98 -8.67
N LEU A 99 4.53 -3.48 -7.52
CA LEU A 99 5.02 -2.25 -6.91
C LEU A 99 5.86 -2.58 -5.68
N LYS A 100 7.06 -2.01 -5.57
CA LYS A 100 7.90 -2.11 -4.37
C LYS A 100 7.29 -1.27 -3.24
N VAL A 101 7.09 -1.86 -2.07
CA VAL A 101 6.63 -1.14 -0.88
C VAL A 101 7.82 -0.44 -0.24
N THR A 102 7.99 0.85 -0.55
CA THR A 102 9.17 1.62 -0.17
C THR A 102 8.98 2.44 1.11
N SER A 103 7.75 2.68 1.51
CA SER A 103 7.46 3.45 2.73
C SER A 103 6.27 2.93 3.52
N ILE A 104 6.29 3.26 4.80
CA ILE A 104 5.16 3.09 5.73
C ILE A 104 4.68 4.49 6.08
N ALA A 105 3.39 4.74 5.90
CA ALA A 105 2.77 6.04 6.12
C ALA A 105 2.87 6.49 7.59
N SER A 106 2.78 7.79 7.79
CA SER A 106 2.61 8.35 9.13
C SER A 106 1.31 7.85 9.74
N LYS A 107 1.34 7.49 11.04
CA LYS A 107 0.19 6.98 11.80
C LYS A 107 -0.43 5.68 11.25
N ALA A 108 0.28 4.93 10.40
CA ALA A 108 -0.24 3.74 9.71
C ALA A 108 -0.92 2.71 10.62
N CYS A 109 -0.35 2.43 11.79
CA CYS A 109 -0.90 1.53 12.80
C CYS A 109 -1.14 2.24 14.15
N LEU A 110 -1.40 3.57 14.12
CA LEU A 110 -1.58 4.36 15.34
C LEU A 110 -2.64 3.72 16.26
N ASN A 111 -2.26 3.53 17.54
CA ASN A 111 -3.14 2.99 18.59
C ASN A 111 -3.77 1.62 18.27
N ASN A 112 -3.13 0.80 17.42
CA ASN A 112 -3.60 -0.56 17.21
C ASN A 112 -3.28 -1.42 18.45
N LYS A 113 -4.30 -1.58 19.33
CA LYS A 113 -4.17 -2.30 20.60
C LYS A 113 -4.03 -3.82 20.42
N ASN A 114 -4.34 -4.36 19.25
CA ASN A 114 -4.32 -5.79 18.98
C ASN A 114 -3.01 -6.27 18.33
N LEU A 115 -2.24 -5.37 17.74
CA LEU A 115 -1.01 -5.69 17.02
C LEU A 115 0.06 -6.22 18.00
N LYS A 116 0.44 -7.50 17.84
CA LYS A 116 1.48 -8.18 18.63
C LYS A 116 2.81 -8.27 17.87
N SER A 117 2.76 -8.40 16.56
CA SER A 117 3.95 -8.58 15.72
C SER A 117 3.77 -7.86 14.37
N VAL A 118 4.86 -7.29 13.86
CA VAL A 118 4.91 -6.73 12.51
C VAL A 118 6.18 -7.19 11.79
N THR A 119 6.02 -7.59 10.53
CA THR A 119 7.14 -7.86 9.63
C THR A 119 7.18 -6.74 8.59
N ILE A 120 8.35 -6.14 8.42
CA ILE A 120 8.61 -5.04 7.49
C ILE A 120 9.51 -5.56 6.37
N GLY A 121 9.01 -5.54 5.14
CA GLY A 121 9.65 -6.09 3.95
C GLY A 121 10.96 -5.42 3.57
N LYS A 122 11.75 -6.13 2.74
CA LYS A 122 13.12 -5.72 2.37
C LYS A 122 13.22 -4.42 1.56
N SER A 123 12.13 -4.03 0.86
CA SER A 123 12.12 -2.83 0.00
C SER A 123 11.84 -1.53 0.77
N VAL A 124 11.47 -1.60 2.06
CA VAL A 124 11.10 -0.41 2.84
C VAL A 124 12.33 0.44 3.13
N ILE A 125 12.25 1.73 2.76
CA ILE A 125 13.30 2.75 2.92
C ILE A 125 12.94 3.76 4.01
N ARG A 126 11.63 3.99 4.24
CA ARG A 126 11.15 4.99 5.20
C ARG A 126 9.99 4.48 6.06
N ILE A 127 10.04 4.79 7.34
CA ILE A 127 8.94 4.56 8.30
C ILE A 127 8.43 5.93 8.76
N GLY A 128 7.14 6.17 8.61
CA GLY A 128 6.50 7.45 8.91
C GLY A 128 6.45 7.79 10.40
N THR A 129 6.16 9.05 10.68
CA THR A 129 5.98 9.59 12.04
C THR A 129 4.81 8.89 12.72
N LYS A 130 4.99 8.49 13.99
CA LYS A 130 3.95 7.82 14.79
C LYS A 130 3.37 6.53 14.15
N ALA A 131 4.09 5.90 13.22
CA ALA A 131 3.58 4.77 12.43
C ALA A 131 3.02 3.63 13.30
N PHE A 132 3.69 3.27 14.39
CA PHE A 132 3.27 2.23 15.35
C PHE A 132 3.06 2.79 16.76
N GLN A 133 2.89 4.11 16.91
CA GLN A 133 2.67 4.71 18.22
C GLN A 133 1.42 4.13 18.88
N GLY A 134 1.53 3.79 20.17
CA GLY A 134 0.41 3.30 20.96
C GLY A 134 0.03 1.83 20.72
N CYS A 135 0.80 1.09 19.93
CA CYS A 135 0.63 -0.36 19.76
C CYS A 135 1.16 -1.10 20.99
N ARG A 136 0.47 -0.98 22.13
CA ARG A 136 0.96 -1.45 23.46
C ARG A 136 1.25 -2.94 23.53
N LYS A 137 0.63 -3.77 22.66
CA LYS A 137 0.86 -5.22 22.59
C LYS A 137 1.96 -5.60 21.59
N LEU A 138 2.56 -4.65 20.86
CA LEU A 138 3.59 -4.92 19.86
C LEU A 138 4.91 -5.34 20.53
N LYS A 139 5.12 -6.65 20.60
CA LYS A 139 6.28 -7.30 21.22
C LYS A 139 7.41 -7.56 20.24
N VAL A 140 7.11 -7.78 18.96
CA VAL A 140 8.11 -8.18 17.97
C VAL A 140 7.98 -7.35 16.70
N VAL A 141 9.10 -6.78 16.27
CA VAL A 141 9.24 -6.10 14.98
C VAL A 141 10.34 -6.79 14.19
N HIS A 142 9.97 -7.43 13.08
CA HIS A 142 10.92 -8.02 12.15
C HIS A 142 11.21 -7.03 11.03
N LEU A 143 12.32 -6.34 11.08
CA LEU A 143 12.78 -5.43 10.03
C LEU A 143 13.70 -6.18 9.07
N LYS A 144 13.14 -6.67 7.95
CA LYS A 144 13.91 -7.39 6.92
C LYS A 144 14.71 -6.47 5.99
N SER A 145 14.36 -5.17 5.96
CA SER A 145 15.06 -4.20 5.12
C SER A 145 16.45 -3.89 5.68
N SER A 146 17.45 -3.83 4.81
CA SER A 146 18.79 -3.28 5.09
C SER A 146 18.96 -1.83 4.61
N GLN A 147 17.87 -1.24 4.05
CA GLN A 147 17.90 0.02 3.33
C GLN A 147 17.13 1.16 4.02
N VAL A 148 16.59 0.95 5.23
CA VAL A 148 15.85 2.02 5.92
C VAL A 148 16.77 3.19 6.23
N LYS A 149 16.47 4.33 5.61
CA LYS A 149 17.23 5.57 5.78
C LYS A 149 16.58 6.51 6.80
N LYS A 150 15.26 6.46 6.98
CA LYS A 150 14.54 7.38 7.85
C LYS A 150 13.46 6.69 8.67
N ILE A 151 13.46 6.93 9.97
CA ILE A 151 12.39 6.57 10.89
C ILE A 151 11.85 7.87 11.48
N GLY A 152 10.55 8.11 11.32
CA GLY A 152 9.88 9.32 11.80
C GLY A 152 9.87 9.42 13.32
N SER A 153 9.62 10.63 13.83
CA SER A 153 9.55 10.87 15.26
C SER A 153 8.43 10.05 15.91
N ALA A 154 8.66 9.56 17.13
CA ALA A 154 7.71 8.76 17.89
C ALA A 154 7.15 7.53 17.14
N ALA A 155 7.83 7.04 16.09
CA ALA A 155 7.33 5.92 15.28
C ALA A 155 7.01 4.67 16.12
N PHE A 156 7.74 4.44 17.20
CA PHE A 156 7.59 3.31 18.11
C PHE A 156 7.29 3.74 19.56
N LYS A 157 6.76 4.96 19.76
CA LYS A 157 6.40 5.45 21.10
C LYS A 157 5.22 4.65 21.66
N LYS A 158 5.30 4.26 22.94
CA LYS A 158 4.26 3.49 23.64
C LYS A 158 3.91 2.14 22.98
N ILE A 159 4.90 1.44 22.39
CA ILE A 159 4.80 0.01 22.09
C ILE A 159 5.08 -0.80 23.36
N HIS A 160 5.10 -2.15 23.29
CA HIS A 160 5.39 -2.98 24.45
C HIS A 160 6.77 -2.63 25.05
N LYS A 161 6.84 -2.50 26.39
CA LYS A 161 8.08 -2.07 27.09
C LYS A 161 9.30 -2.93 26.75
N LYS A 162 9.13 -4.27 26.71
CA LYS A 162 10.17 -5.25 26.37
C LYS A 162 10.06 -5.67 24.89
N ALA A 163 9.81 -4.76 23.98
CA ALA A 163 9.74 -5.10 22.56
C ALA A 163 11.10 -5.51 22.00
N VAL A 164 11.08 -6.49 21.11
CA VAL A 164 12.27 -6.98 20.40
C VAL A 164 12.19 -6.52 18.95
N ILE A 165 13.20 -5.80 18.52
CA ILE A 165 13.36 -5.36 17.13
C ILE A 165 14.43 -6.22 16.49
N LYS A 166 14.02 -7.14 15.62
CA LYS A 166 14.95 -7.98 14.86
C LYS A 166 15.35 -7.25 13.58
N VAL A 167 16.65 -7.11 13.34
CA VAL A 167 17.21 -6.39 12.19
C VAL A 167 18.29 -7.24 11.49
N PRO A 168 18.59 -6.97 10.20
CA PRO A 168 19.67 -7.67 9.50
C PRO A 168 21.01 -7.54 10.24
N ALA A 169 21.70 -8.65 10.44
CA ALA A 169 22.96 -8.73 11.23
C ALA A 169 24.00 -7.71 10.77
N LYS A 170 24.23 -7.60 9.45
CA LYS A 170 25.18 -6.67 8.83
C LYS A 170 24.88 -5.17 9.11
N LYS A 171 23.66 -4.85 9.54
CA LYS A 171 23.20 -3.47 9.81
C LYS A 171 22.85 -3.21 11.29
N LEU A 172 23.16 -4.13 12.21
CA LEU A 172 22.77 -4.01 13.61
C LEU A 172 23.24 -2.69 14.24
N ARG A 173 24.52 -2.33 14.09
CA ARG A 173 25.10 -1.08 14.62
C ARG A 173 24.40 0.16 14.04
N TYR A 174 24.15 0.14 12.73
CA TYR A 174 23.43 1.20 12.03
C TYR A 174 21.99 1.38 12.58
N TYR A 175 21.25 0.29 12.74
CA TYR A 175 19.88 0.37 13.25
C TYR A 175 19.81 0.76 14.72
N LYS A 176 20.75 0.36 15.57
CA LYS A 176 20.83 0.86 16.94
C LYS A 176 20.90 2.40 16.97
N LYS A 177 21.70 3.03 16.10
CA LYS A 177 21.75 4.49 15.95
C LYS A 177 20.45 5.06 15.40
N LEU A 178 19.88 4.46 14.34
CA LEU A 178 18.70 4.95 13.64
C LEU A 178 17.44 4.94 14.53
N PHE A 179 17.30 3.95 15.42
CA PHE A 179 16.19 3.84 16.36
C PHE A 179 16.31 4.76 17.59
N LYS A 180 17.48 5.37 17.83
CA LYS A 180 17.68 6.30 18.95
C LYS A 180 16.72 7.49 18.83
N GLY A 181 15.97 7.79 19.89
CA GLY A 181 15.00 8.89 19.89
C GLY A 181 13.68 8.59 19.12
N LYS A 182 13.43 7.37 18.66
CA LYS A 182 12.20 7.02 17.92
C LYS A 182 11.08 6.48 18.81
N GLY A 183 11.23 6.59 20.13
CA GLY A 183 10.20 6.29 21.12
C GLY A 183 10.24 4.87 21.68
N LEU A 184 11.31 4.11 21.44
CA LEU A 184 11.54 2.83 22.10
C LEU A 184 11.77 3.01 23.61
N SER A 185 11.25 2.08 24.40
CA SER A 185 11.56 1.97 25.84
C SER A 185 13.03 1.60 26.03
N LYS A 186 13.63 2.00 27.18
CA LYS A 186 14.98 1.57 27.57
C LYS A 186 15.11 0.04 27.67
N ALA A 187 14.01 -0.67 27.99
CA ALA A 187 13.96 -2.13 28.09
C ALA A 187 13.72 -2.84 26.74
N ALA A 188 13.52 -2.10 25.65
CA ALA A 188 13.40 -2.70 24.32
C ALA A 188 14.78 -3.09 23.77
N VAL A 189 14.84 -4.23 23.07
CA VAL A 189 16.07 -4.81 22.57
C VAL A 189 16.11 -4.77 21.05
N ILE A 190 17.22 -4.30 20.48
CA ILE A 190 17.50 -4.39 19.03
C ILE A 190 18.59 -5.46 18.85
N LYS A 191 18.24 -6.53 18.14
CA LYS A 191 19.13 -7.67 17.90
C LYS A 191 19.04 -8.18 16.45
N LYS A 192 20.00 -9.06 16.08
CA LYS A 192 19.97 -9.82 14.82
C LYS A 192 18.92 -10.93 14.85
#